data_a9e8b564f18d4d15d8b13345142388d8
#
_entry.id   a9e8b564f18d4d15d8b13345142388d8
#
_cell.length_a   1.000
_cell.length_b   1.000
_cell.length_c   1.000
_cell.angle_alpha   90.00
_cell.angle_beta   90.00
_cell.angle_gamma   90.00
#
_symmetry.space_group_name_H-M   'P 1'
#
loop_
_entity.id
_entity.type
_entity.pdbx_description
1 polymer ?
#
loop_
_entity_poly.entity_id
_entity_poly.type
_entity_poly.pdbx_seq_one_letter_code
_entity_poly.pdbx_strand_id
1 'polypeptide(L)'
;MAAMFLAVSCGGKKAQKVLVLYYTQTGNTKLVAEQIAGKMQADIEEIVAVNPYDGDFAQTIERCMKEREEGVIPEIQPLKADLSKYDVIFIGYPVWFGTYAPPVIKFLQDYDLSGKEVVPFCTFGSGGLESSMADMKLAQPNAKIDCGFGIRAARLDKVGEEVGIFLKENDFIEGKYIKLDAFSEQHEVTEEENAIFEAATGDYPMMHAKAKTVATRAIHNGTEYCFIAVDIPRVERDDMPPAGEIQVYVNVVGDEAPVFTRVVR
;
A
#
# COMPACT_ATOMS: atom_id res chain seq x y z
N MET A 1 7.12 -36.53 -50.24
CA MET A 1 6.93 -36.44 -48.79
C MET A 1 6.97 -34.99 -48.40
N ALA A 2 5.79 -34.39 -48.15
CA ALA A 2 5.66 -33.00 -47.72
C ALA A 2 5.68 -32.97 -46.21
N ALA A 3 6.68 -32.33 -45.62
CA ALA A 3 6.79 -32.09 -44.18
C ALA A 3 5.84 -30.95 -43.78
N MET A 4 4.78 -31.31 -43.07
CA MET A 4 3.80 -30.40 -42.50
C MET A 4 4.37 -29.83 -41.21
N PHE A 5 4.84 -28.56 -41.28
CA PHE A 5 5.22 -27.79 -40.10
C PHE A 5 3.96 -27.39 -39.35
N LEU A 6 3.68 -28.09 -38.23
CA LEU A 6 2.73 -27.62 -37.22
C LEU A 6 3.31 -26.41 -36.53
N ALA A 7 2.83 -25.24 -36.89
CA ALA A 7 3.06 -24.02 -36.11
C ALA A 7 2.28 -24.15 -34.79
N VAL A 8 2.99 -24.45 -33.71
CA VAL A 8 2.46 -24.30 -32.36
C VAL A 8 2.34 -22.80 -32.10
N SER A 9 1.10 -22.29 -32.22
CA SER A 9 0.77 -20.95 -31.75
C SER A 9 0.83 -20.95 -30.22
N CYS A 10 1.98 -20.57 -29.67
CA CYS A 10 2.05 -20.11 -28.30
C CYS A 10 1.28 -18.80 -28.25
N GLY A 11 0.08 -18.83 -27.69
CA GLY A 11 -0.68 -17.63 -27.34
C GLY A 11 0.04 -16.83 -26.25
N GLY A 12 1.08 -16.07 -26.65
CA GLY A 12 1.75 -15.15 -25.76
C GLY A 12 0.75 -14.06 -25.34
N LYS A 13 0.54 -13.84 -24.04
CA LYS A 13 -0.11 -12.63 -23.55
C LYS A 13 0.60 -11.47 -24.26
N LYS A 14 -0.18 -10.57 -24.87
CA LYS A 14 0.36 -9.34 -25.46
C LYS A 14 1.13 -8.62 -24.36
N ALA A 15 2.39 -8.28 -24.61
CA ALA A 15 3.18 -7.55 -23.63
C ALA A 15 2.45 -6.25 -23.25
N GLN A 16 2.02 -6.14 -22.00
CA GLN A 16 1.32 -4.97 -21.48
C GLN A 16 2.33 -3.84 -21.33
N LYS A 17 1.96 -2.64 -21.76
CA LYS A 17 2.77 -1.46 -21.52
C LYS A 17 2.44 -0.88 -20.14
N VAL A 18 3.44 -0.75 -19.29
CA VAL A 18 3.32 -0.38 -17.89
C VAL A 18 3.91 1.00 -17.64
N LEU A 19 3.21 1.82 -16.85
CA LEU A 19 3.69 3.09 -16.32
C LEU A 19 3.62 3.06 -14.81
N VAL A 20 4.66 3.55 -14.14
CA VAL A 20 4.69 3.77 -12.70
C VAL A 20 4.62 5.27 -12.44
N LEU A 21 3.47 5.74 -11.99
CA LEU A 21 3.27 7.10 -11.52
C LEU A 21 3.39 7.14 -10.01
N TYR A 22 3.98 8.19 -9.45
CA TYR A 22 4.04 8.32 -8.00
C TYR A 22 4.13 9.78 -7.56
N TYR A 23 3.58 10.07 -6.39
CA TYR A 23 3.87 11.26 -5.61
C TYR A 23 4.71 10.88 -4.38
N THR A 24 5.68 11.68 -4.03
CA THR A 24 6.50 11.51 -2.84
C THR A 24 6.85 12.85 -2.21
N GLN A 25 6.88 12.93 -0.88
CA GLN A 25 7.38 14.10 -0.16
C GLN A 25 8.81 13.87 0.35
N THR A 26 9.05 12.71 0.94
CA THR A 26 10.31 12.40 1.66
C THR A 26 11.18 11.38 0.91
N GLY A 27 10.79 10.96 -0.29
CA GLY A 27 11.50 9.95 -1.07
C GLY A 27 11.07 8.50 -0.82
N ASN A 28 10.27 8.22 0.23
CA ASN A 28 9.87 6.85 0.57
C ASN A 28 9.08 6.17 -0.55
N THR A 29 8.04 6.83 -1.07
CA THR A 29 7.24 6.30 -2.17
C THR A 29 8.05 6.16 -3.45
N LYS A 30 9.00 7.08 -3.69
CA LYS A 30 9.94 6.99 -4.81
C LYS A 30 10.76 5.69 -4.77
N LEU A 31 11.28 5.29 -3.60
CA LEU A 31 12.01 4.02 -3.46
C LEU A 31 11.16 2.82 -3.89
N VAL A 32 9.88 2.80 -3.51
CA VAL A 32 8.95 1.74 -3.95
C VAL A 32 8.73 1.80 -5.45
N ALA A 33 8.48 3.00 -6.01
CA ALA A 33 8.26 3.20 -7.43
C ALA A 33 9.46 2.71 -8.27
N GLU A 34 10.67 3.02 -7.86
CA GLU A 34 11.90 2.58 -8.52
C GLU A 34 12.06 1.06 -8.48
N GLN A 35 11.68 0.38 -7.37
CA GLN A 35 11.70 -1.09 -7.29
C GLN A 35 10.69 -1.73 -8.24
N ILE A 36 9.48 -1.19 -8.32
CA ILE A 36 8.44 -1.68 -9.24
C ILE A 36 8.91 -1.47 -10.69
N ALA A 37 9.29 -0.24 -11.05
CA ALA A 37 9.70 0.11 -12.40
C ALA A 37 10.92 -0.71 -12.86
N GLY A 38 11.92 -0.87 -12.00
CA GLY A 38 13.13 -1.66 -12.31
C GLY A 38 12.84 -3.13 -12.55
N LYS A 39 11.98 -3.75 -11.71
CA LYS A 39 11.62 -5.18 -11.87
C LYS A 39 10.74 -5.45 -13.08
N MET A 40 9.90 -4.49 -13.47
CA MET A 40 8.99 -4.58 -14.61
C MET A 40 9.56 -3.98 -15.90
N GLN A 41 10.70 -3.32 -15.84
CA GLN A 41 11.26 -2.52 -16.95
C GLN A 41 10.22 -1.51 -17.50
N ALA A 42 9.49 -0.88 -16.57
CA ALA A 42 8.40 0.04 -16.86
C ALA A 42 8.89 1.49 -16.96
N ASP A 43 8.13 2.31 -17.71
CA ASP A 43 8.28 3.75 -17.67
C ASP A 43 7.91 4.29 -16.27
N ILE A 44 8.58 5.34 -15.80
CA ILE A 44 8.35 5.93 -14.48
C ILE A 44 8.25 7.45 -14.58
N GLU A 45 7.27 8.05 -13.87
CA GLU A 45 7.11 9.50 -13.80
C GLU A 45 6.59 9.93 -12.43
N GLU A 46 7.08 11.07 -11.94
CA GLU A 46 6.65 11.67 -10.69
C GLU A 46 5.48 12.63 -10.92
N ILE A 47 4.43 12.52 -10.10
CA ILE A 47 3.36 13.50 -10.00
C ILE A 47 3.91 14.67 -9.16
N VAL A 48 4.07 15.84 -9.78
CA VAL A 48 4.70 16.99 -9.15
C VAL A 48 3.66 18.04 -8.79
N ALA A 49 3.53 18.37 -7.51
CA ALA A 49 2.69 19.49 -7.09
C ALA A 49 3.29 20.84 -7.56
N VAL A 50 2.46 21.74 -8.08
CA VAL A 50 2.90 23.09 -8.50
C VAL A 50 3.48 23.85 -7.31
N ASN A 51 2.84 23.74 -6.14
CA ASN A 51 3.35 24.22 -4.87
C ASN A 51 3.76 23.02 -4.02
N PRO A 52 5.06 22.70 -3.89
CA PRO A 52 5.51 21.53 -3.15
C PRO A 52 5.13 21.58 -1.66
N TYR A 53 5.01 20.40 -1.04
CA TYR A 53 4.91 20.22 0.41
C TYR A 53 6.33 20.06 0.96
N ASP A 54 7.06 21.15 1.04
CA ASP A 54 8.49 21.23 1.41
C ASP A 54 8.73 21.56 2.89
N GLY A 55 7.65 21.70 3.65
CA GLY A 55 7.71 21.91 5.09
C GLY A 55 8.03 20.63 5.88
N ASP A 56 8.28 20.81 7.16
CA ASP A 56 8.37 19.70 8.10
C ASP A 56 7.01 18.98 8.28
N PHE A 57 6.99 17.94 9.11
CA PHE A 57 5.78 17.16 9.35
C PHE A 57 4.61 18.00 9.90
N ALA A 58 4.87 18.91 10.84
CA ALA A 58 3.84 19.75 11.44
C ALA A 58 3.28 20.75 10.43
N GLN A 59 4.13 21.40 9.64
CA GLN A 59 3.76 22.33 8.58
C GLN A 59 2.96 21.64 7.47
N THR A 60 3.34 20.40 7.13
CA THR A 60 2.59 19.60 6.16
C THR A 60 1.18 19.26 6.66
N ILE A 61 1.05 18.87 7.93
CA ILE A 61 -0.27 18.61 8.54
C ILE A 61 -1.12 19.87 8.54
N GLU A 62 -0.58 21.00 9.03
CA GLU A 62 -1.28 22.26 9.10
C GLU A 62 -1.80 22.70 7.72
N ARG A 63 -0.95 22.63 6.70
CA ARG A 63 -1.33 22.93 5.32
C ARG A 63 -2.44 22.01 4.81
N CYS A 64 -2.30 20.70 4.99
CA CYS A 64 -3.31 19.75 4.56
C CYS A 64 -4.65 19.93 5.28
N MET A 65 -4.64 20.24 6.58
CA MET A 65 -5.87 20.55 7.32
C MET A 65 -6.55 21.79 6.77
N LYS A 66 -5.81 22.86 6.54
CA LYS A 66 -6.32 24.08 5.94
C LYS A 66 -6.90 23.85 4.55
N GLU A 67 -6.17 23.15 3.67
CA GLU A 67 -6.65 22.80 2.32
C GLU A 67 -7.96 22.01 2.37
N ARG A 68 -8.09 21.06 3.32
CA ARG A 68 -9.32 20.29 3.52
C ARG A 68 -10.49 21.14 4.03
N GLU A 69 -10.25 22.04 4.98
CA GLU A 69 -11.26 22.96 5.51
C GLU A 69 -11.76 23.94 4.43
N GLU A 70 -10.86 24.42 3.58
CA GLU A 70 -11.16 25.34 2.49
C GLU A 70 -11.66 24.62 1.21
N GLY A 71 -11.64 23.28 1.16
CA GLY A 71 -11.99 22.50 -0.04
C GLY A 71 -11.00 22.70 -1.19
N VAL A 72 -9.77 23.09 -0.90
CA VAL A 72 -8.73 23.36 -1.89
C VAL A 72 -7.96 22.05 -2.20
N ILE A 73 -7.79 21.76 -3.48
CA ILE A 73 -6.95 20.67 -3.98
C ILE A 73 -5.76 21.31 -4.69
N PRO A 74 -4.52 20.91 -4.36
CA PRO A 74 -3.32 21.50 -4.94
C PRO A 74 -3.22 21.18 -6.43
N GLU A 75 -2.81 22.16 -7.24
CA GLU A 75 -2.50 21.93 -8.64
C GLU A 75 -1.25 21.08 -8.81
N ILE A 76 -1.23 20.27 -9.86
CA ILE A 76 -0.07 19.45 -10.28
C ILE A 76 0.46 19.92 -11.63
N GLN A 77 1.72 19.65 -11.88
CA GLN A 77 2.29 19.86 -13.21
C GLN A 77 1.71 18.82 -14.18
N PRO A 78 1.46 19.19 -15.44
CA PRO A 78 1.00 18.24 -16.47
C PRO A 78 1.98 17.07 -16.60
N LEU A 79 1.43 15.85 -16.72
CA LEU A 79 2.25 14.67 -17.01
C LEU A 79 2.91 14.78 -18.41
N LYS A 80 4.11 14.24 -18.50
CA LYS A 80 4.81 14.05 -19.78
C LYS A 80 4.36 12.78 -20.50
N ALA A 81 3.99 11.76 -19.71
CA ALA A 81 3.51 10.48 -20.21
C ALA A 81 2.11 10.65 -20.85
N ASP A 82 1.94 10.08 -22.04
CA ASP A 82 0.64 9.92 -22.68
C ASP A 82 -0.01 8.63 -22.15
N LEU A 83 -0.97 8.77 -21.23
CA LEU A 83 -1.62 7.64 -20.57
C LEU A 83 -2.33 6.69 -21.55
N SER A 84 -2.72 7.15 -22.74
CA SER A 84 -3.37 6.30 -23.74
C SER A 84 -2.50 5.14 -24.22
N LYS A 85 -1.19 5.25 -24.05
CA LYS A 85 -0.20 4.25 -24.49
C LYS A 85 0.02 3.10 -23.50
N TYR A 86 -0.56 3.17 -22.29
CA TYR A 86 -0.33 2.21 -21.23
C TYR A 86 -1.58 1.38 -20.94
N ASP A 87 -1.37 0.08 -20.74
CA ASP A 87 -2.41 -0.87 -20.38
C ASP A 87 -2.56 -0.96 -18.85
N VAL A 88 -1.42 -0.88 -18.12
CA VAL A 88 -1.32 -0.96 -16.67
C VAL A 88 -0.67 0.30 -16.11
N ILE A 89 -1.26 0.90 -15.08
CA ILE A 89 -0.72 2.08 -14.40
C ILE A 89 -0.61 1.79 -12.91
N PHE A 90 0.63 1.74 -12.41
CA PHE A 90 0.90 1.76 -10.97
C PHE A 90 0.81 3.20 -10.47
N ILE A 91 0.09 3.42 -9.34
CA ILE A 91 -0.08 4.75 -8.75
C ILE A 91 0.42 4.74 -7.32
N GLY A 92 1.53 5.44 -7.05
CA GLY A 92 2.20 5.50 -5.77
C GLY A 92 1.93 6.77 -4.98
N TYR A 93 1.75 6.62 -3.65
CA TYR A 93 1.50 7.74 -2.75
C TYR A 93 1.87 7.44 -1.30
N PRO A 94 2.24 8.47 -0.52
CA PRO A 94 2.20 8.36 0.93
C PRO A 94 0.75 8.44 1.41
N VAL A 95 0.40 7.62 2.41
CA VAL A 95 -0.92 7.71 3.05
C VAL A 95 -0.93 8.88 4.02
N TRP A 96 -1.80 9.86 3.73
CA TRP A 96 -2.08 11.00 4.59
C TRP A 96 -3.54 11.00 4.99
N PHE A 97 -3.82 11.13 6.30
CA PHE A 97 -5.19 11.12 6.86
C PHE A 97 -6.05 9.93 6.40
N GLY A 98 -5.43 8.75 6.25
CA GLY A 98 -6.10 7.50 5.89
C GLY A 98 -6.36 7.28 4.41
N THR A 99 -5.98 8.22 3.55
CA THR A 99 -6.12 8.12 2.09
C THR A 99 -4.85 8.58 1.36
N TYR A 100 -4.88 8.68 0.05
CA TYR A 100 -3.74 9.17 -0.74
C TYR A 100 -3.52 10.68 -0.57
N ALA A 101 -2.26 11.13 -0.71
CA ALA A 101 -1.87 12.52 -0.60
C ALA A 101 -2.58 13.43 -1.63
N PRO A 102 -2.86 14.71 -1.30
CA PRO A 102 -3.64 15.63 -2.14
C PRO A 102 -3.20 15.77 -3.60
N PRO A 103 -1.91 15.73 -3.99
CA PRO A 103 -1.52 15.74 -5.41
C PRO A 103 -2.06 14.56 -6.21
N VAL A 104 -2.28 13.39 -5.55
CA VAL A 104 -2.90 12.23 -6.20
C VAL A 104 -4.41 12.41 -6.35
N ILE A 105 -5.07 13.14 -5.43
CA ILE A 105 -6.48 13.55 -5.61
C ILE A 105 -6.62 14.36 -6.91
N LYS A 106 -5.76 15.35 -7.09
CA LYS A 106 -5.78 16.18 -8.30
C LYS A 106 -5.53 15.36 -9.55
N PHE A 107 -4.54 14.46 -9.53
CA PHE A 107 -4.28 13.55 -10.64
C PHE A 107 -5.52 12.73 -11.03
N LEU A 108 -6.19 12.11 -10.05
CA LEU A 108 -7.39 11.31 -10.29
C LEU A 108 -8.61 12.12 -10.77
N GLN A 109 -8.62 13.43 -10.53
CA GLN A 109 -9.64 14.33 -11.06
C GLN A 109 -9.36 14.77 -12.50
N ASP A 110 -8.09 15.00 -12.82
CA ASP A 110 -7.69 15.54 -14.13
C ASP A 110 -7.56 14.45 -15.22
N TYR A 111 -7.31 13.19 -14.81
CA TYR A 111 -7.02 12.10 -15.75
C TYR A 111 -8.03 10.96 -15.63
N ASP A 112 -8.64 10.60 -16.75
CA ASP A 112 -9.52 9.44 -16.88
C ASP A 112 -8.71 8.15 -17.06
N LEU A 113 -8.91 7.19 -16.15
CA LEU A 113 -8.25 5.89 -16.18
C LEU A 113 -9.19 4.76 -16.63
N SER A 114 -10.32 5.10 -17.25
CA SER A 114 -11.30 4.12 -17.75
C SER A 114 -10.68 3.05 -18.62
N GLY A 115 -11.02 1.79 -18.33
CA GLY A 115 -10.54 0.62 -19.08
C GLY A 115 -9.09 0.20 -18.80
N LYS A 116 -8.38 0.91 -17.93
CA LYS A 116 -7.01 0.57 -17.56
C LYS A 116 -6.98 -0.32 -16.32
N GLU A 117 -5.97 -1.16 -16.23
CA GLU A 117 -5.61 -1.81 -14.97
C GLU A 117 -4.80 -0.83 -14.12
N VAL A 118 -5.30 -0.50 -12.93
CA VAL A 118 -4.67 0.44 -12.00
C VAL A 118 -4.27 -0.31 -10.75
N VAL A 119 -3.01 -0.17 -10.37
CA VAL A 119 -2.41 -0.86 -9.21
C VAL A 119 -1.89 0.18 -8.23
N PRO A 120 -2.67 0.51 -7.20
CA PRO A 120 -2.21 1.41 -6.13
C PRO A 120 -1.04 0.81 -5.37
N PHE A 121 -0.06 1.65 -5.03
CA PHE A 121 0.95 1.30 -4.03
C PHE A 121 1.21 2.46 -3.09
N CYS A 122 1.46 2.16 -1.82
CA CYS A 122 1.60 3.24 -0.85
C CYS A 122 2.66 2.99 0.21
N THR A 123 3.14 4.09 0.78
CA THR A 123 3.96 4.09 1.99
C THR A 123 3.18 4.72 3.13
N PHE A 124 3.31 4.18 4.34
CA PHE A 124 2.54 4.63 5.49
C PHE A 124 3.30 4.43 6.81
N GLY A 125 2.82 5.10 7.86
CA GLY A 125 3.26 4.86 9.23
C GLY A 125 2.63 3.61 9.84
N SER A 126 1.30 3.43 9.69
CA SER A 126 0.57 2.31 10.29
C SER A 126 -0.28 1.49 9.32
N GLY A 127 -0.85 2.09 8.28
CA GLY A 127 -1.75 1.43 7.33
C GLY A 127 -2.41 2.43 6.40
N GLY A 128 -3.51 2.02 5.75
CA GLY A 128 -4.33 2.86 4.88
C GLY A 128 -4.35 2.43 3.41
N LEU A 129 -3.79 1.26 3.07
CA LEU A 129 -3.89 0.73 1.71
C LEU A 129 -5.35 0.44 1.35
N GLU A 130 -6.05 -0.30 2.19
CA GLU A 130 -7.42 -0.76 1.95
C GLU A 130 -8.38 0.43 1.79
N SER A 131 -8.31 1.43 2.69
CA SER A 131 -9.15 2.63 2.64
C SER A 131 -8.84 3.48 1.41
N SER A 132 -7.55 3.72 1.11
CA SER A 132 -7.16 4.50 -0.07
C SER A 132 -7.47 3.80 -1.39
N MET A 133 -7.41 2.46 -1.44
CA MET A 133 -7.91 1.70 -2.60
C MET A 133 -9.41 1.83 -2.78
N ALA A 134 -10.19 1.81 -1.69
CA ALA A 134 -11.63 2.02 -1.75
C ALA A 134 -11.96 3.43 -2.28
N ASP A 135 -11.27 4.46 -1.79
CA ASP A 135 -11.41 5.83 -2.29
C ASP A 135 -11.03 5.95 -3.77
N MET A 136 -9.96 5.26 -4.19
CA MET A 136 -9.54 5.28 -5.60
C MET A 136 -10.56 4.60 -6.52
N LYS A 137 -11.19 3.51 -6.08
CA LYS A 137 -12.30 2.86 -6.81
C LYS A 137 -13.50 3.78 -6.97
N LEU A 138 -13.79 4.60 -5.95
CA LEU A 138 -14.86 5.60 -6.03
C LEU A 138 -14.49 6.75 -6.99
N ALA A 139 -13.24 7.20 -6.97
CA ALA A 139 -12.76 8.26 -7.85
C ALA A 139 -12.65 7.81 -9.32
N GLN A 140 -12.35 6.54 -9.58
CA GLN A 140 -12.13 5.96 -10.92
C GLN A 140 -12.96 4.67 -11.12
N PRO A 141 -14.30 4.77 -11.16
CA PRO A 141 -15.20 3.61 -11.13
C PRO A 141 -15.09 2.71 -12.38
N ASN A 142 -14.53 3.22 -13.47
CA ASN A 142 -14.35 2.48 -14.73
C ASN A 142 -12.94 1.92 -14.91
N ALA A 143 -12.05 2.14 -13.94
CA ALA A 143 -10.73 1.50 -13.89
C ALA A 143 -10.83 0.14 -13.20
N LYS A 144 -9.96 -0.79 -13.57
CA LYS A 144 -9.84 -2.08 -12.91
C LYS A 144 -8.81 -1.99 -11.79
N ILE A 145 -9.25 -2.03 -10.52
CA ILE A 145 -8.41 -1.89 -9.33
C ILE A 145 -8.61 -3.11 -8.44
N ASP A 146 -7.87 -4.20 -8.69
CA ASP A 146 -8.09 -5.50 -8.03
C ASP A 146 -7.09 -5.77 -6.90
N CYS A 147 -5.87 -5.28 -7.03
CA CYS A 147 -4.81 -5.46 -6.04
C CYS A 147 -4.09 -4.14 -5.76
N GLY A 148 -3.28 -4.14 -4.70
CA GLY A 148 -2.43 -3.01 -4.33
C GLY A 148 -1.31 -3.44 -3.41
N PHE A 149 -0.26 -2.62 -3.31
CA PHE A 149 0.90 -2.86 -2.46
C PHE A 149 1.04 -1.76 -1.41
N GLY A 150 1.34 -2.13 -0.19
CA GLY A 150 1.57 -1.18 0.89
C GLY A 150 2.72 -1.60 1.79
N ILE A 151 3.58 -0.64 2.13
CA ILE A 151 4.72 -0.88 3.02
C ILE A 151 4.86 0.23 4.05
N ARG A 152 5.15 -0.15 5.30
CA ARG A 152 5.51 0.82 6.34
C ARG A 152 6.84 1.49 6.01
N ALA A 153 6.92 2.80 6.28
CA ALA A 153 8.16 3.55 6.15
C ALA A 153 9.34 2.94 6.96
N ALA A 154 9.04 2.33 8.12
CA ALA A 154 10.02 1.64 8.95
C ALA A 154 10.54 0.31 8.36
N ARG A 155 10.00 -0.16 7.23
CA ARG A 155 10.36 -1.44 6.59
C ARG A 155 10.88 -1.27 5.17
N LEU A 156 11.26 -0.08 4.78
CA LEU A 156 11.74 0.21 3.42
C LEU A 156 13.06 -0.52 3.07
N ASP A 157 13.80 -0.99 4.06
CA ASP A 157 14.95 -1.88 3.87
C ASP A 157 14.57 -3.23 3.22
N LYS A 158 13.32 -3.68 3.38
CA LYS A 158 12.76 -4.91 2.78
C LYS A 158 12.01 -4.66 1.45
N VAL A 159 11.91 -3.42 0.98
CA VAL A 159 11.08 -3.04 -0.17
C VAL A 159 11.37 -3.85 -1.43
N GLY A 160 12.64 -4.14 -1.71
CA GLY A 160 13.03 -4.89 -2.90
C GLY A 160 12.53 -6.35 -2.91
N GLU A 161 12.50 -6.97 -1.74
CA GLU A 161 11.97 -8.32 -1.54
C GLU A 161 10.43 -8.33 -1.61
N GLU A 162 9.78 -7.45 -0.82
CA GLU A 162 8.32 -7.40 -0.70
C GLU A 162 7.64 -7.03 -2.03
N VAL A 163 8.18 -6.05 -2.77
CA VAL A 163 7.72 -5.72 -4.13
C VAL A 163 7.92 -6.91 -5.07
N GLY A 164 9.04 -7.63 -4.97
CA GLY A 164 9.28 -8.81 -5.80
C GLY A 164 8.26 -9.93 -5.55
N ILE A 165 7.87 -10.16 -4.31
CA ILE A 165 6.82 -11.12 -3.94
C ILE A 165 5.48 -10.65 -4.49
N PHE A 166 5.08 -9.42 -4.22
CA PHE A 166 3.81 -8.84 -4.68
C PHE A 166 3.64 -8.93 -6.21
N LEU A 167 4.67 -8.58 -6.98
CA LEU A 167 4.61 -8.62 -8.44
C LEU A 167 4.45 -10.04 -8.98
N LYS A 168 5.06 -11.04 -8.33
CA LYS A 168 4.91 -12.45 -8.70
C LYS A 168 3.53 -13.01 -8.33
N GLU A 169 3.04 -12.69 -7.14
CA GLU A 169 1.71 -13.12 -6.65
C GLU A 169 0.57 -12.64 -7.53
N ASN A 170 0.75 -11.49 -8.19
CA ASN A 170 -0.24 -10.89 -9.06
C ASN A 170 0.07 -11.06 -10.55
N ASP A 171 0.96 -11.99 -10.91
CA ASP A 171 1.32 -12.33 -12.30
C ASP A 171 1.87 -11.16 -13.14
N PHE A 172 2.43 -10.12 -12.50
CA PHE A 172 3.07 -9.00 -13.19
C PHE A 172 4.48 -9.37 -13.68
N ILE A 173 5.17 -10.26 -12.97
CA ILE A 173 6.47 -10.81 -13.38
C ILE A 173 6.48 -12.32 -13.18
N GLU A 174 7.25 -13.03 -14.01
CA GLU A 174 7.44 -14.46 -13.85
C GLU A 174 8.28 -14.78 -12.60
N GLY A 175 8.00 -15.91 -11.99
CA GLY A 175 8.80 -16.46 -10.89
C GLY A 175 7.97 -17.22 -9.88
N LYS A 176 8.68 -18.00 -9.04
CA LYS A 176 8.05 -18.72 -7.94
C LYS A 176 7.87 -17.79 -6.75
N TYR A 177 6.75 -17.92 -6.06
CA TYR A 177 6.50 -17.34 -4.75
C TYR A 177 5.83 -18.39 -3.85
N ILE A 178 5.93 -18.20 -2.55
CA ILE A 178 5.23 -19.05 -1.58
C ILE A 178 3.86 -18.43 -1.37
N LYS A 179 2.82 -19.11 -1.86
CA LYS A 179 1.44 -18.69 -1.55
C LYS A 179 1.21 -18.91 -0.05
N LEU A 180 0.84 -17.84 0.62
CA LEU A 180 0.51 -17.92 2.05
C LEU A 180 -0.82 -18.63 2.24
N ASP A 181 -0.87 -19.47 3.28
CA ASP A 181 -2.10 -20.11 3.71
C ASP A 181 -3.08 -19.05 4.29
N ALA A 182 -4.35 -19.46 4.40
CA ALA A 182 -5.32 -18.67 5.14
C ALA A 182 -4.90 -18.59 6.62
N PHE A 183 -5.33 -17.54 7.29
CA PHE A 183 -5.18 -17.45 8.74
C PHE A 183 -5.96 -18.59 9.43
N SER A 184 -5.46 -19.04 10.58
CA SER A 184 -6.19 -19.93 11.48
C SER A 184 -7.52 -19.32 11.94
N GLU A 185 -8.33 -20.10 12.65
CA GLU A 185 -9.45 -19.52 13.37
C GLU A 185 -8.95 -18.56 14.46
N GLN A 186 -9.73 -17.49 14.73
CA GLN A 186 -9.45 -16.55 15.80
C GLN A 186 -9.63 -17.23 17.17
N HIS A 187 -8.70 -17.01 18.08
CA HIS A 187 -8.78 -17.46 19.49
C HIS A 187 -8.39 -16.32 20.44
N GLU A 188 -8.71 -16.47 21.71
CA GLU A 188 -8.31 -15.51 22.75
C GLU A 188 -6.78 -15.45 22.84
N VAL A 189 -6.24 -14.25 23.00
CA VAL A 189 -4.80 -14.01 23.06
C VAL A 189 -4.21 -14.62 24.33
N THR A 190 -3.21 -15.48 24.18
CA THR A 190 -2.42 -16.03 25.29
C THR A 190 -1.43 -15.00 25.85
N GLU A 191 -0.81 -15.28 27.00
CA GLU A 191 0.23 -14.41 27.57
C GLU A 191 1.43 -14.24 26.62
N GLU A 192 1.86 -15.31 25.93
CA GLU A 192 2.96 -15.27 24.97
C GLU A 192 2.61 -14.42 23.75
N GLU A 193 1.41 -14.58 23.19
CA GLU A 193 0.94 -13.80 22.06
C GLU A 193 0.73 -12.33 22.42
N ASN A 194 0.28 -12.04 23.64
CA ASN A 194 0.19 -10.67 24.12
C ASN A 194 1.58 -10.02 24.24
N ALA A 195 2.58 -10.77 24.69
CA ALA A 195 3.97 -10.28 24.72
C ALA A 195 4.51 -9.97 23.32
N ILE A 196 4.16 -10.79 22.30
CA ILE A 196 4.49 -10.53 20.88
C ILE A 196 3.81 -9.23 20.41
N PHE A 197 2.51 -9.06 20.73
CA PHE A 197 1.77 -7.85 20.38
C PHE A 197 2.40 -6.60 21.00
N GLU A 198 2.68 -6.62 22.30
CA GLU A 198 3.28 -5.50 23.03
C GLU A 198 4.70 -5.19 22.54
N ALA A 199 5.52 -6.20 22.30
CA ALA A 199 6.87 -6.01 21.76
C ALA A 199 6.87 -5.38 20.37
N ALA A 200 5.88 -5.72 19.52
CA ALA A 200 5.77 -5.18 18.18
C ALA A 200 5.20 -3.76 18.14
N THR A 201 4.31 -3.40 19.08
CA THR A 201 3.51 -2.16 19.02
C THR A 201 3.88 -1.13 20.07
N GLY A 202 4.56 -1.53 21.15
CA GLY A 202 4.81 -0.67 22.33
C GLY A 202 5.56 0.61 22.04
N ASP A 203 6.49 0.59 21.11
CA ASP A 203 7.27 1.76 20.68
C ASP A 203 6.58 2.59 19.59
N TYR A 204 5.39 2.17 19.11
CA TYR A 204 4.70 2.93 18.05
C TYR A 204 3.78 4.00 18.66
N PRO A 205 4.16 5.30 18.56
CA PRO A 205 3.49 6.38 19.30
C PRO A 205 2.02 6.60 18.95
N MET A 206 1.61 6.12 17.77
CA MET A 206 0.25 6.34 17.25
C MET A 206 -0.70 5.18 17.54
N MET A 207 -0.27 4.16 18.30
CA MET A 207 -1.09 3.00 18.64
C MET A 207 -1.17 2.83 20.16
N HIS A 208 -2.38 2.85 20.68
CA HIS A 208 -2.72 2.46 22.03
C HIS A 208 -3.85 1.44 21.94
N ALA A 209 -3.49 0.19 21.76
CA ALA A 209 -4.47 -0.85 21.55
C ALA A 209 -4.25 -2.01 22.50
N LYS A 210 -5.33 -2.71 22.83
CA LYS A 210 -5.31 -3.95 23.61
C LYS A 210 -5.78 -5.09 22.73
N ALA A 211 -4.93 -6.09 22.53
CA ALA A 211 -5.28 -7.31 21.82
C ALA A 211 -6.38 -8.08 22.54
N LYS A 212 -7.35 -8.61 21.77
CA LYS A 212 -8.45 -9.47 22.24
C LYS A 212 -8.30 -10.88 21.73
N THR A 213 -8.23 -11.03 20.41
CA THR A 213 -8.10 -12.31 19.75
C THR A 213 -6.98 -12.25 18.73
N VAL A 214 -6.50 -13.42 18.30
CA VAL A 214 -5.45 -13.55 17.32
C VAL A 214 -5.71 -14.74 16.41
N ALA A 215 -5.37 -14.58 15.14
CA ALA A 215 -5.22 -15.67 14.17
C ALA A 215 -3.79 -15.65 13.63
N THR A 216 -3.29 -16.80 13.25
CA THR A 216 -1.92 -16.97 12.76
C THR A 216 -1.88 -17.64 11.41
N ARG A 217 -0.82 -17.37 10.66
CA ARG A 217 -0.45 -18.16 9.47
C ARG A 217 1.05 -18.27 9.33
N ALA A 218 1.50 -19.33 8.68
CA ALA A 218 2.91 -19.48 8.35
C ALA A 218 3.33 -18.50 7.24
N ILE A 219 4.49 -17.90 7.43
CA ILE A 219 5.21 -17.12 6.41
C ILE A 219 6.60 -17.72 6.20
N HIS A 220 7.38 -17.19 5.25
CA HIS A 220 8.75 -17.67 5.05
C HIS A 220 9.59 -17.52 6.32
N ASN A 221 10.04 -18.64 6.89
CA ASN A 221 10.83 -18.73 8.13
C ASN A 221 10.18 -18.09 9.38
N GLY A 222 8.84 -18.03 9.44
CA GLY A 222 8.20 -17.40 10.59
C GLY A 222 6.69 -17.53 10.62
N THR A 223 6.08 -16.68 11.43
CA THR A 223 4.63 -16.60 11.64
C THR A 223 4.15 -15.17 11.49
N GLU A 224 3.07 -14.98 10.76
CA GLU A 224 2.29 -13.73 10.75
C GLU A 224 1.10 -13.88 11.68
N TYR A 225 0.95 -12.92 12.57
CA TYR A 225 -0.14 -12.78 13.52
C TYR A 225 -1.09 -11.69 13.05
N CYS A 226 -2.40 -11.98 13.08
CA CYS A 226 -3.46 -11.02 12.86
C CYS A 226 -4.24 -10.85 14.17
N PHE A 227 -3.90 -9.84 14.94
CA PHE A 227 -4.58 -9.50 16.19
C PHE A 227 -5.83 -8.66 15.89
N ILE A 228 -6.96 -9.03 16.49
CA ILE A 228 -8.07 -8.11 16.69
C ILE A 228 -7.83 -7.39 18.01
N ALA A 229 -7.71 -6.08 17.94
CA ALA A 229 -7.42 -5.24 19.10
C ALA A 229 -8.40 -4.09 19.22
N VAL A 230 -8.58 -3.56 20.40
CA VAL A 230 -9.35 -2.34 20.65
C VAL A 230 -8.40 -1.17 20.72
N ASP A 231 -8.60 -0.18 19.85
CA ASP A 231 -7.86 1.07 19.87
C ASP A 231 -8.34 1.92 21.06
N ILE A 232 -7.43 2.20 22.00
CA ILE A 232 -7.74 2.93 23.22
C ILE A 232 -7.36 4.40 23.02
N PRO A 233 -8.32 5.34 23.03
CA PRO A 233 -8.02 6.75 22.88
C PRO A 233 -7.11 7.24 24.03
N ARG A 234 -6.05 7.98 23.71
CA ARG A 234 -5.17 8.60 24.73
C ARG A 234 -5.87 9.66 25.57
N VAL A 235 -6.90 10.28 25.01
CA VAL A 235 -7.68 11.31 25.65
C VAL A 235 -9.14 10.98 25.39
N GLU A 236 -9.89 10.74 26.44
CA GLU A 236 -11.35 10.64 26.34
C GLU A 236 -11.91 12.03 26.08
N ARG A 237 -12.63 12.17 24.98
CA ARG A 237 -13.41 13.37 24.63
C ARG A 237 -14.82 12.90 24.30
N ASP A 238 -15.80 13.65 24.74
CA ASP A 238 -17.22 13.34 24.52
C ASP A 238 -17.62 13.38 23.03
N ASP A 239 -16.80 14.00 22.17
CA ASP A 239 -16.98 14.13 20.72
C ASP A 239 -16.22 13.07 19.90
N MET A 240 -15.47 12.17 20.53
CA MET A 240 -14.76 11.11 19.82
C MET A 240 -15.66 9.88 19.61
N PRO A 241 -15.54 9.22 18.44
CA PRO A 241 -16.22 7.95 18.24
C PRO A 241 -15.73 6.93 19.29
N PRO A 242 -16.57 5.98 19.69
CA PRO A 242 -16.16 4.92 20.63
C PRO A 242 -14.97 4.16 20.06
N ALA A 243 -14.13 3.65 20.96
CA ALA A 243 -13.00 2.81 20.61
C ALA A 243 -13.43 1.67 19.66
N GLY A 244 -12.88 1.69 18.45
CA GLY A 244 -13.19 0.69 17.42
C GLY A 244 -12.29 -0.53 17.52
N GLU A 245 -12.74 -1.64 16.95
CA GLU A 245 -11.86 -2.79 16.72
C GLU A 245 -10.98 -2.52 15.50
N ILE A 246 -9.70 -2.88 15.63
CA ILE A 246 -8.70 -2.77 14.58
C ILE A 246 -8.01 -4.12 14.38
N GLN A 247 -7.53 -4.37 13.18
CA GLN A 247 -6.67 -5.51 12.89
C GLN A 247 -5.21 -5.06 12.89
N VAL A 248 -4.39 -5.68 13.71
CA VAL A 248 -2.96 -5.39 13.81
C VAL A 248 -2.17 -6.60 13.34
N TYR A 249 -1.32 -6.40 12.34
CA TYR A 249 -0.52 -7.47 11.77
C TYR A 249 0.92 -7.38 12.27
N VAL A 250 1.43 -8.50 12.75
CA VAL A 250 2.77 -8.65 13.31
C VAL A 250 3.46 -9.86 12.70
N ASN A 251 4.70 -9.70 12.23
CA ASN A 251 5.54 -10.80 11.77
C ASN A 251 6.60 -11.14 12.81
N VAL A 252 6.78 -12.44 13.05
CA VAL A 252 7.91 -13.00 13.80
C VAL A 252 8.67 -13.93 12.87
N VAL A 253 9.95 -13.64 12.61
CA VAL A 253 10.80 -14.40 11.69
C VAL A 253 12.00 -14.94 12.46
N GLY A 254 12.13 -16.26 12.55
CA GLY A 254 13.20 -16.89 13.31
C GLY A 254 13.29 -16.37 14.74
N ASP A 255 14.48 -15.99 15.16
CA ASP A 255 14.76 -15.42 16.50
C ASP A 255 14.74 -13.88 16.49
N GLU A 256 14.24 -13.24 15.42
CA GLU A 256 14.15 -11.78 15.34
C GLU A 256 13.02 -11.25 16.22
N ALA A 257 13.16 -9.99 16.66
CA ALA A 257 12.10 -9.32 17.42
C ALA A 257 10.82 -9.22 16.60
N PRO A 258 9.63 -9.30 17.23
CA PRO A 258 8.35 -9.10 16.55
C PRO A 258 8.27 -7.77 15.81
N VAL A 259 7.82 -7.78 14.57
CA VAL A 259 7.76 -6.61 13.71
C VAL A 259 6.31 -6.26 13.38
N PHE A 260 5.86 -5.09 13.83
CA PHE A 260 4.59 -4.52 13.40
C PHE A 260 4.62 -4.19 11.90
N THR A 261 3.69 -4.75 11.12
CA THR A 261 3.67 -4.58 9.66
C THR A 261 2.61 -3.59 9.18
N ARG A 262 1.37 -3.69 9.67
CA ARG A 262 0.28 -2.76 9.31
C ARG A 262 -0.88 -2.84 10.30
N VAL A 263 -1.75 -1.83 10.25
CA VAL A 263 -3.08 -1.84 10.87
C VAL A 263 -4.15 -1.62 9.81
N VAL A 264 -5.28 -2.31 9.97
CA VAL A 264 -6.51 -2.09 9.21
C VAL A 264 -7.59 -1.63 10.19
N ARG A 265 -8.25 -0.51 9.88
CA ARG A 265 -9.29 0.14 10.66
C ARG A 265 -10.63 0.08 9.95
#